data_3c6556ebd589912477de5a35a4f7bc99
#
_entry.id   3c6556ebd589912477de5a35a4f7bc99
#
_cell.length_a   1.000
_cell.length_b   1.000
_cell.length_c   1.000
_cell.angle_alpha   90.00
_cell.angle_beta   90.00
_cell.angle_gamma   90.00
#
_symmetry.space_group_name_H-M   'P 1'
#
loop_
_entity.id
_entity.type
_entity.pdbx_description
1 polymer ?
#
loop_
_entity_poly.entity_id
_entity_poly.type
_entity_poly.pdbx_seq_one_letter_code
_entity_poly.pdbx_strand_id
1 'polypeptide(L)'
;MLRTLRAIVLAATSSFMAVPFAAPAASAPAAEGVGLIRQRMEVAPVLKGEFEQSKTLKGFKNPLVSHGEFLVARGQGVWWHTQQPFESTLVVTRTRLFTRAADGSADNLMDAQGEPGLKQVNELIFSLLAADLDALTDKFTVSAQPVGASGWTLTLTPRDANIAKFLVRATLTGEREVQTVHIEEARGDATQIRFSHQVPSAALTADESARFQ
;
A
#
# COMPACT_ATOMS: atom_id res chain seq x y z
N MET A 1 8.42 88.42 -34.23
CA MET A 1 9.65 87.88 -33.62
C MET A 1 9.30 86.65 -32.83
N LEU A 2 9.52 85.49 -33.47
CA LEU A 2 9.04 84.23 -32.89
C LEU A 2 10.28 83.37 -32.54
N ARG A 3 10.49 83.04 -31.29
CA ARG A 3 11.55 82.13 -30.80
C ARG A 3 10.97 80.77 -30.57
N THR A 4 11.39 79.85 -31.39
CA THR A 4 11.07 78.41 -31.33
C THR A 4 11.89 77.74 -30.21
N LEU A 5 11.18 77.14 -29.22
CA LEU A 5 11.78 76.27 -28.21
C LEU A 5 11.67 74.81 -28.68
N ARG A 6 12.80 74.16 -28.89
CA ARG A 6 12.87 72.72 -29.19
C ARG A 6 12.94 71.96 -27.83
N ALA A 7 11.94 71.15 -27.60
CA ALA A 7 11.91 70.21 -26.48
C ALA A 7 12.63 68.89 -26.93
N ILE A 8 13.65 68.51 -26.15
CA ILE A 8 14.34 67.24 -26.32
C ILE A 8 13.61 66.22 -25.44
N VAL A 9 13.02 65.17 -26.12
CA VAL A 9 12.39 64.02 -25.43
C VAL A 9 13.48 62.94 -25.25
N LEU A 10 13.84 62.72 -24.00
CA LEU A 10 14.77 61.63 -23.59
C LEU A 10 13.93 60.35 -23.42
N ALA A 11 14.06 59.42 -24.32
CA ALA A 11 13.45 58.11 -24.22
C ALA A 11 14.29 57.20 -23.29
N ALA A 12 13.80 56.96 -22.09
CA ALA A 12 14.37 55.97 -21.19
C ALA A 12 13.81 54.57 -21.54
N THR A 13 14.67 53.74 -22.18
CA THR A 13 14.38 52.34 -22.42
C THR A 13 14.59 51.52 -21.13
N SER A 14 13.55 51.23 -20.39
CA SER A 14 13.59 50.29 -19.28
C SER A 14 13.63 48.85 -19.82
N SER A 15 14.81 48.21 -19.74
CA SER A 15 14.96 46.76 -19.99
C SER A 15 14.34 45.98 -18.84
N PHE A 16 13.17 45.40 -19.08
CA PHE A 16 12.49 44.49 -18.18
C PHE A 16 13.22 43.13 -18.26
N MET A 17 14.09 42.80 -17.29
CA MET A 17 14.65 41.47 -17.13
C MET A 17 13.52 40.52 -16.68
N ALA A 18 13.03 39.71 -17.62
CA ALA A 18 12.12 38.59 -17.31
C ALA A 18 12.92 37.52 -16.55
N VAL A 19 12.66 37.39 -15.24
CA VAL A 19 13.12 36.26 -14.44
C VAL A 19 12.32 35.02 -14.90
N PRO A 20 12.95 33.94 -15.35
CA PRO A 20 12.21 32.73 -15.68
C PRO A 20 11.62 32.15 -14.38
N PHE A 21 10.32 32.19 -14.27
CA PHE A 21 9.59 31.48 -13.22
C PHE A 21 9.74 29.98 -13.51
N ALA A 22 10.59 29.32 -12.73
CA ALA A 22 10.70 27.86 -12.82
C ALA A 22 9.34 27.28 -12.41
N ALA A 23 8.61 26.73 -13.38
CA ALA A 23 7.42 25.96 -13.11
C ALA A 23 7.78 24.80 -12.16
N PRO A 24 6.94 24.52 -11.13
CA PRO A 24 7.17 23.36 -10.30
C PRO A 24 7.18 22.11 -11.20
N ALA A 25 8.22 21.27 -11.02
CA ALA A 25 8.36 20.03 -11.76
C ALA A 25 7.05 19.24 -11.61
N ALA A 26 6.36 19.04 -12.72
CA ALA A 26 5.17 18.20 -12.78
C ALA A 26 5.55 16.82 -12.25
N SER A 27 4.88 16.37 -11.19
CA SER A 27 5.03 15.02 -10.67
C SER A 27 4.85 14.05 -11.85
N ALA A 28 5.84 13.18 -12.07
CA ALA A 28 5.76 12.15 -13.10
C ALA A 28 4.44 11.40 -12.98
N PRO A 29 3.74 11.08 -14.07
CA PRO A 29 2.43 10.47 -14.01
C PRO A 29 2.50 9.19 -13.18
N ALA A 30 1.49 8.97 -12.34
CA ALA A 30 1.39 7.82 -11.42
C ALA A 30 1.64 6.47 -12.13
N ALA A 31 1.32 6.38 -13.42
CA ALA A 31 1.55 5.20 -14.26
C ALA A 31 3.04 4.85 -14.44
N GLU A 32 3.93 5.85 -14.60
CA GLU A 32 5.38 5.61 -14.75
C GLU A 32 5.98 5.08 -13.44
N GLY A 33 5.59 5.65 -12.31
CA GLY A 33 6.05 5.20 -10.99
C GLY A 33 5.62 3.77 -10.68
N VAL A 34 4.38 3.39 -10.98
CA VAL A 34 3.87 2.01 -10.82
C VAL A 34 4.61 1.04 -11.73
N GLY A 35 4.90 1.42 -12.98
CA GLY A 35 5.71 0.63 -13.90
C GLY A 35 7.11 0.34 -13.37
N LEU A 36 7.76 1.34 -12.77
CA LEU A 36 9.08 1.18 -12.15
C LEU A 36 9.06 0.21 -10.96
N ILE A 37 8.05 0.32 -10.08
CA ILE A 37 7.92 -0.61 -8.95
C ILE A 37 7.71 -2.03 -9.46
N ARG A 38 6.87 -2.21 -10.47
CA ARG A 38 6.63 -3.54 -11.08
C ARG A 38 7.92 -4.18 -11.62
N GLN A 39 8.86 -3.39 -12.13
CA GLN A 39 10.18 -3.88 -12.58
C GLN A 39 11.10 -4.25 -11.42
N ARG A 40 10.97 -3.59 -10.26
CA ARG A 40 11.78 -3.86 -9.08
C ARG A 40 11.27 -5.03 -8.25
N MET A 41 9.95 -5.24 -8.25
CA MET A 41 9.34 -6.32 -7.49
C MET A 41 9.53 -7.68 -8.16
N GLU A 42 9.89 -8.66 -7.35
CA GLU A 42 9.84 -10.06 -7.75
C GLU A 42 8.44 -10.62 -7.50
N VAL A 43 7.84 -11.13 -8.54
CA VAL A 43 6.49 -11.66 -8.50
C VAL A 43 6.55 -13.17 -8.50
N ALA A 44 6.75 -13.77 -7.33
CA ALA A 44 6.73 -15.21 -7.17
C ALA A 44 5.30 -15.79 -7.21
N PRO A 45 5.08 -17.01 -7.75
CA PRO A 45 3.80 -17.69 -7.66
C PRO A 45 3.37 -17.97 -6.21
N VAL A 46 4.33 -18.25 -5.35
CA VAL A 46 4.14 -18.47 -3.91
C VAL A 46 5.17 -17.67 -3.14
N LEU A 47 4.72 -16.97 -2.11
CA LEU A 47 5.58 -16.26 -1.17
C LEU A 47 5.16 -16.62 0.26
N LYS A 48 6.11 -17.05 1.09
CA LYS A 48 5.89 -17.31 2.51
C LYS A 48 6.92 -16.61 3.36
N GLY A 49 6.60 -16.38 4.62
CA GLY A 49 7.49 -15.73 5.56
C GLY A 49 6.83 -15.49 6.90
N GLU A 50 7.43 -14.62 7.66
CA GLU A 50 6.97 -14.20 8.98
C GLU A 50 6.50 -12.76 8.95
N PHE A 51 5.63 -12.41 9.87
CA PHE A 51 5.22 -11.03 10.08
C PHE A 51 5.25 -10.64 11.56
N GLU A 52 5.51 -9.37 11.79
CA GLU A 52 5.22 -8.65 13.01
C GLU A 52 4.20 -7.55 12.69
N GLN A 53 3.07 -7.57 13.39
CA GLN A 53 2.05 -6.53 13.27
C GLN A 53 1.97 -5.74 14.57
N SER A 54 2.01 -4.42 14.47
CA SER A 54 1.84 -3.49 15.58
C SER A 54 0.66 -2.58 15.30
N LYS A 55 -0.40 -2.67 16.11
CA LYS A 55 -1.60 -1.83 16.00
C LYS A 55 -1.65 -0.81 17.13
N THR A 56 -1.57 0.46 16.77
CA THR A 56 -1.75 1.59 17.69
C THR A 56 -3.21 2.00 17.66
N LEU A 57 -3.87 1.93 18.80
CA LEU A 57 -5.24 2.37 18.97
C LEU A 57 -5.26 3.81 19.50
N LYS A 58 -6.12 4.64 18.94
CA LYS A 58 -6.28 6.04 19.37
C LYS A 58 -6.68 6.10 20.85
N GLY A 59 -5.89 6.83 21.63
CA GLY A 59 -6.11 6.96 23.08
C GLY A 59 -5.42 5.89 23.95
N PHE A 60 -4.79 4.87 23.36
CA PHE A 60 -3.98 3.90 24.07
C PHE A 60 -2.48 4.24 23.97
N LYS A 61 -1.75 4.01 25.07
CA LYS A 61 -0.31 4.32 25.11
C LYS A 61 0.56 3.26 24.44
N ASN A 62 0.16 2.00 24.57
CA ASN A 62 0.93 0.86 24.08
C ASN A 62 0.24 0.24 22.86
N PRO A 63 0.99 -0.07 21.81
CA PRO A 63 0.44 -0.80 20.68
C PRO A 63 0.13 -2.25 21.04
N LEU A 64 -0.81 -2.83 20.34
CA LEU A 64 -1.06 -4.27 20.33
C LEU A 64 -0.08 -4.89 19.32
N VAL A 65 0.75 -5.82 19.80
CA VAL A 65 1.73 -6.49 18.95
C VAL A 65 1.33 -7.94 18.75
N SER A 66 1.38 -8.40 17.52
CA SER A 66 1.16 -9.80 17.14
C SER A 66 2.24 -10.27 16.16
N HIS A 67 2.54 -11.57 16.23
CA HIS A 67 3.53 -12.22 15.39
C HIS A 67 2.95 -13.48 14.78
N GLY A 68 3.45 -13.87 13.62
CA GLY A 68 3.01 -15.08 12.97
C GLY A 68 3.65 -15.31 11.62
N GLU A 69 3.03 -16.19 10.86
CA GLU A 69 3.48 -16.62 9.54
C GLU A 69 2.44 -16.28 8.48
N PHE A 70 2.90 -16.10 7.27
CA PHE A 70 2.01 -15.91 6.13
C PHE A 70 2.41 -16.79 4.95
N LEU A 71 1.43 -17.11 4.13
CA LEU A 71 1.59 -17.79 2.86
C LEU A 71 0.66 -17.15 1.83
N VAL A 72 1.25 -16.60 0.78
CA VAL A 72 0.53 -16.03 -0.36
C VAL A 72 0.72 -16.98 -1.54
N ALA A 73 -0.37 -17.46 -2.11
CA ALA A 73 -0.35 -18.26 -3.32
C ALA A 73 -1.19 -17.55 -4.39
N ARG A 74 -0.53 -17.10 -5.46
CA ARG A 74 -1.21 -16.42 -6.58
C ARG A 74 -2.29 -17.28 -7.17
N GLY A 75 -3.46 -16.67 -7.30
CA GLY A 75 -4.62 -17.37 -7.84
C GLY A 75 -5.35 -18.29 -6.86
N GLN A 76 -4.78 -18.60 -5.70
CA GLN A 76 -5.44 -19.36 -4.63
C GLN A 76 -5.88 -18.48 -3.49
N GLY A 77 -4.95 -17.79 -2.82
CA GLY A 77 -5.31 -16.96 -1.69
C GLY A 77 -4.16 -16.54 -0.79
N VAL A 78 -4.52 -16.04 0.38
CA VAL A 78 -3.63 -15.73 1.49
C VAL A 78 -4.03 -16.58 2.68
N TRP A 79 -3.06 -17.22 3.29
CA TRP A 79 -3.14 -17.85 4.60
C TRP A 79 -2.31 -16.99 5.55
N TRP A 80 -2.93 -16.51 6.64
CA TRP A 80 -2.35 -15.63 7.63
C TRP A 80 -2.52 -16.26 8.99
N HIS A 81 -1.43 -16.69 9.61
CA HIS A 81 -1.46 -17.40 10.87
C HIS A 81 -0.79 -16.58 11.97
N THR A 82 -1.59 -16.01 12.83
CA THR A 82 -1.13 -15.33 14.05
C THR A 82 -0.83 -16.37 15.11
N GLN A 83 0.39 -16.36 15.63
CA GLN A 83 0.86 -17.28 16.68
C GLN A 83 0.78 -16.64 18.07
N GLN A 84 0.99 -15.32 18.13
CA GLN A 84 1.01 -14.55 19.39
C GLN A 84 0.29 -13.21 19.20
N PRO A 85 -0.38 -12.67 20.28
CA PRO A 85 -0.55 -13.26 21.61
C PRO A 85 -1.62 -14.34 21.67
N PHE A 86 -2.53 -14.38 20.69
CA PHE A 86 -3.63 -15.35 20.58
C PHE A 86 -3.55 -16.01 19.21
N GLU A 87 -3.48 -17.34 19.23
CA GLU A 87 -3.41 -18.11 18.01
C GLU A 87 -4.71 -18.00 17.20
N SER A 88 -4.58 -17.66 15.94
CA SER A 88 -5.68 -17.58 15.00
C SER A 88 -5.18 -17.69 13.58
N THR A 89 -5.98 -18.28 12.70
CA THR A 89 -5.69 -18.36 11.28
C THR A 89 -6.78 -17.67 10.49
N LEU A 90 -6.37 -16.77 9.59
CA LEU A 90 -7.23 -16.16 8.60
C LEU A 90 -6.87 -16.71 7.23
N VAL A 91 -7.86 -17.23 6.50
CA VAL A 91 -7.68 -17.66 5.12
C VAL A 91 -8.59 -16.84 4.22
N VAL A 92 -7.97 -16.19 3.23
CA VAL A 92 -8.66 -15.42 2.21
C VAL A 92 -8.42 -16.08 0.87
N THR A 93 -9.49 -16.54 0.22
CA THR A 93 -9.46 -17.06 -1.14
C THR A 93 -10.28 -16.14 -2.05
N ARG A 94 -10.36 -16.45 -3.35
CA ARG A 94 -11.23 -15.69 -4.27
C ARG A 94 -12.71 -15.74 -3.89
N THR A 95 -13.15 -16.82 -3.24
CA THR A 95 -14.57 -17.08 -2.98
C THR A 95 -14.93 -17.16 -1.52
N ARG A 96 -13.95 -17.31 -0.62
CA ARG A 96 -14.17 -17.53 0.81
C ARG A 96 -13.21 -16.70 1.65
N LEU A 97 -13.73 -16.22 2.75
CA LEU A 97 -12.94 -15.65 3.86
C LEU A 97 -13.38 -16.43 5.10
N PHE A 98 -12.46 -17.08 5.77
CA PHE A 98 -12.75 -17.79 7.01
C PHE A 98 -11.62 -17.68 8.02
N THR A 99 -11.97 -17.73 9.28
CA THR A 99 -11.03 -17.79 10.39
C THR A 99 -11.11 -19.16 11.06
N ARG A 100 -10.00 -19.64 11.58
CA ARG A 100 -9.90 -20.82 12.43
C ARG A 100 -9.30 -20.40 13.77
N ALA A 101 -9.93 -20.80 14.86
CA ALA A 101 -9.38 -20.67 16.20
C ALA A 101 -8.35 -21.78 16.46
N ALA A 102 -7.59 -21.64 17.57
CA ALA A 102 -6.56 -22.59 17.98
C ALA A 102 -7.07 -24.02 18.19
N ASP A 103 -8.34 -24.19 18.53
CA ASP A 103 -8.99 -25.50 18.74
C ASP A 103 -9.42 -26.19 17.43
N GLY A 104 -9.12 -25.59 16.28
CA GLY A 104 -9.48 -26.10 14.95
C GLY A 104 -10.95 -25.88 14.58
N SER A 105 -11.76 -25.28 15.47
CA SER A 105 -13.11 -24.88 15.10
C SER A 105 -13.01 -23.82 13.99
N ALA A 106 -13.66 -24.11 12.88
CA ALA A 106 -13.86 -23.11 11.83
C ALA A 106 -14.94 -22.14 12.33
N ASP A 107 -14.52 -21.15 13.10
CA ASP A 107 -15.40 -20.08 13.49
C ASP A 107 -15.55 -19.12 12.33
N ASN A 108 -16.75 -19.14 11.83
CA ASN A 108 -17.38 -18.18 10.94
C ASN A 108 -16.70 -18.00 9.58
N LEU A 109 -17.37 -18.60 8.60
CA LEU A 109 -17.61 -17.85 7.37
C LEU A 109 -18.11 -16.47 7.82
N MET A 110 -17.20 -15.53 8.06
CA MET A 110 -17.57 -14.14 8.04
C MET A 110 -18.04 -13.92 6.62
N ASP A 111 -19.34 -14.06 6.48
CA ASP A 111 -20.02 -13.57 5.30
C ASP A 111 -19.50 -12.13 5.18
N ALA A 112 -18.83 -11.83 4.10
CA ALA A 112 -18.22 -10.52 3.88
C ALA A 112 -19.22 -9.35 4.01
N GLN A 113 -20.45 -9.67 4.33
CA GLN A 113 -21.56 -8.77 4.64
C GLN A 113 -21.54 -8.23 6.08
N GLY A 114 -20.88 -8.93 7.04
CA GLY A 114 -20.89 -8.54 8.46
C GLY A 114 -19.96 -7.37 8.81
N GLU A 115 -18.78 -7.29 8.20
CA GLU A 115 -17.83 -6.17 8.41
C GLU A 115 -17.15 -5.75 7.09
N PRO A 116 -17.78 -4.86 6.33
CA PRO A 116 -17.26 -4.41 5.03
C PRO A 116 -15.84 -3.85 5.08
N GLY A 117 -15.46 -3.21 6.20
CA GLY A 117 -14.12 -2.64 6.36
C GLY A 117 -13.02 -3.69 6.46
N LEU A 118 -13.26 -4.78 7.17
CA LEU A 118 -12.29 -5.86 7.33
C LEU A 118 -12.05 -6.59 6.00
N LYS A 119 -13.10 -6.81 5.22
CA LYS A 119 -12.98 -7.37 3.86
C LYS A 119 -12.11 -6.50 2.97
N GLN A 120 -12.33 -5.19 2.99
CA GLN A 120 -11.59 -4.26 2.14
C GLN A 120 -10.11 -4.18 2.53
N VAL A 121 -9.79 -4.20 3.83
CA VAL A 121 -8.40 -4.26 4.32
C VAL A 121 -7.74 -5.58 3.89
N ASN A 122 -8.46 -6.69 4.00
CA ASN A 122 -7.94 -8.00 3.58
C ASN A 122 -7.74 -8.08 2.07
N GLU A 123 -8.69 -7.58 1.27
CA GLU A 123 -8.54 -7.46 -0.19
C GLU A 123 -7.35 -6.58 -0.56
N LEU A 124 -7.12 -5.49 0.18
CA LEU A 124 -5.97 -4.62 0.00
C LEU A 124 -4.67 -5.38 0.29
N ILE A 125 -4.55 -6.03 1.45
CA ILE A 125 -3.38 -6.83 1.82
C ILE A 125 -3.15 -7.93 0.79
N PHE A 126 -4.22 -8.61 0.33
CA PHE A 126 -4.15 -9.63 -0.71
C PHE A 126 -3.59 -9.07 -2.02
N SER A 127 -4.15 -7.97 -2.52
CA SER A 127 -3.69 -7.36 -3.77
C SER A 127 -2.24 -6.87 -3.67
N LEU A 128 -1.84 -6.39 -2.50
CA LEU A 128 -0.48 -5.92 -2.23
C LEU A 128 0.53 -7.07 -2.18
N LEU A 129 0.24 -8.12 -1.42
CA LEU A 129 1.12 -9.29 -1.32
C LEU A 129 1.16 -10.10 -2.63
N ALA A 130 0.05 -10.11 -3.37
CA ALA A 130 0.00 -10.70 -4.71
C ALA A 130 0.65 -9.82 -5.80
N ALA A 131 1.13 -8.61 -5.44
CA ALA A 131 1.64 -7.62 -6.39
C ALA A 131 0.68 -7.31 -7.55
N ASP A 132 -0.64 -7.35 -7.28
CA ASP A 132 -1.69 -7.00 -8.24
C ASP A 132 -1.91 -5.48 -8.24
N LEU A 133 -0.93 -4.76 -8.81
CA LEU A 133 -0.95 -3.29 -8.84
C LEU A 133 -2.08 -2.73 -9.72
N ASP A 134 -2.59 -3.51 -10.67
CA ASP A 134 -3.70 -3.07 -11.55
C ASP A 134 -5.01 -3.02 -10.76
N ALA A 135 -5.32 -4.03 -9.96
CA ALA A 135 -6.48 -4.03 -9.07
C ALA A 135 -6.47 -2.87 -8.07
N LEU A 136 -5.28 -2.37 -7.71
CA LEU A 136 -5.14 -1.24 -6.80
C LEU A 136 -5.45 0.10 -7.47
N THR A 137 -5.08 0.29 -8.73
CA THR A 137 -5.28 1.57 -9.44
C THR A 137 -6.75 1.90 -9.67
N ASP A 138 -7.63 0.91 -9.71
CA ASP A 138 -9.07 1.11 -9.85
C ASP A 138 -9.69 1.73 -8.59
N LYS A 139 -9.23 1.32 -7.42
CA LYS A 139 -9.80 1.73 -6.12
C LYS A 139 -9.03 2.85 -5.42
N PHE A 140 -7.75 3.05 -5.79
CA PHE A 140 -6.85 3.97 -5.12
C PHE A 140 -6.18 4.95 -6.07
N THR A 141 -5.90 6.14 -5.56
CA THR A 141 -4.86 6.99 -6.13
C THR A 141 -3.52 6.41 -5.68
N VAL A 142 -2.69 6.05 -6.63
CA VAL A 142 -1.39 5.41 -6.39
C VAL A 142 -0.28 6.41 -6.64
N SER A 143 0.59 6.62 -5.65
CA SER A 143 1.83 7.37 -5.78
C SER A 143 3.00 6.43 -5.54
N ALA A 144 3.92 6.36 -6.47
CA ALA A 144 5.04 5.43 -6.46
C ALA A 144 6.35 6.21 -6.56
N GLN A 145 7.30 5.92 -5.69
CA GLN A 145 8.61 6.59 -5.66
C GLN A 145 9.73 5.56 -5.52
N PRO A 146 10.78 5.66 -6.34
CA PRO A 146 11.99 4.89 -6.15
C PRO A 146 12.75 5.38 -4.91
N VAL A 147 13.35 4.46 -4.17
CA VAL A 147 14.21 4.72 -3.01
C VAL A 147 15.55 4.03 -3.24
N GLY A 148 16.62 4.80 -3.36
CA GLY A 148 17.93 4.25 -3.67
C GLY A 148 17.96 3.43 -4.96
N ALA A 149 18.85 2.44 -5.03
CA ALA A 149 19.07 1.63 -6.22
C ALA A 149 17.96 0.60 -6.47
N SER A 150 17.48 -0.06 -5.41
CA SER A 150 16.53 -1.20 -5.48
C SER A 150 15.21 -0.94 -4.78
N GLY A 151 15.19 -0.06 -3.79
CA GLY A 151 14.03 0.19 -2.94
C GLY A 151 12.93 1.03 -3.62
N TRP A 152 11.74 0.93 -3.06
CA TRP A 152 10.58 1.70 -3.50
C TRP A 152 9.62 1.99 -2.35
N THR A 153 8.84 3.04 -2.52
CA THR A 153 7.69 3.38 -1.68
C THR A 153 6.46 3.51 -2.55
N LEU A 154 5.36 2.88 -2.13
CA LEU A 154 4.05 2.97 -2.75
C LEU A 154 3.07 3.54 -1.74
N THR A 155 2.39 4.63 -2.10
CA THR A 155 1.35 5.24 -1.28
C THR A 155 0.00 5.09 -1.97
N LEU A 156 -0.97 4.56 -1.25
CA LEU A 156 -2.33 4.31 -1.70
C LEU A 156 -3.30 5.19 -0.93
N THR A 157 -4.04 6.04 -1.64
CA THR A 157 -5.11 6.86 -1.06
C THR A 157 -6.44 6.44 -1.68
N PRO A 158 -7.45 6.08 -0.88
CA PRO A 158 -8.74 5.63 -1.41
C PRO A 158 -9.39 6.66 -2.32
N ARG A 159 -9.93 6.20 -3.45
CA ARG A 159 -10.85 6.97 -4.32
C ARG A 159 -12.30 6.66 -3.96
N ASP A 160 -12.57 5.45 -3.50
CA ASP A 160 -13.91 5.01 -3.12
C ASP A 160 -14.26 5.54 -1.73
N ALA A 161 -15.41 6.23 -1.62
CA ALA A 161 -15.89 6.80 -0.36
C ALA A 161 -16.20 5.73 0.72
N ASN A 162 -16.52 4.50 0.33
CA ASN A 162 -16.74 3.41 1.28
C ASN A 162 -15.42 2.93 1.88
N ILE A 163 -14.36 2.83 1.07
CA ILE A 163 -13.02 2.51 1.56
C ILE A 163 -12.52 3.65 2.46
N ALA A 164 -12.72 4.91 2.08
CA ALA A 164 -12.29 6.08 2.84
C ALA A 164 -12.93 6.19 4.24
N LYS A 165 -14.05 5.51 4.49
CA LYS A 165 -14.66 5.41 5.85
C LYS A 165 -13.78 4.66 6.84
N PHE A 166 -12.90 3.79 6.37
CA PHE A 166 -12.06 2.91 7.19
C PHE A 166 -10.57 3.22 7.02
N LEU A 167 -10.15 3.59 5.82
CA LEU A 167 -8.76 3.77 5.44
C LEU A 167 -8.50 5.22 4.98
N VAL A 168 -7.54 5.89 5.60
CA VAL A 168 -7.05 7.20 5.14
C VAL A 168 -5.96 7.01 4.08
N ARG A 169 -4.99 6.14 4.39
CA ARG A 169 -3.84 5.89 3.54
C ARG A 169 -3.18 4.56 3.89
N ALA A 170 -2.62 3.90 2.89
CA ALA A 170 -1.67 2.81 3.10
C ALA A 170 -0.35 3.16 2.42
N THR A 171 0.77 2.96 3.13
CA THR A 171 2.12 3.16 2.61
C THR A 171 2.88 1.85 2.69
N LEU A 172 3.43 1.43 1.56
CA LEU A 172 4.22 0.23 1.46
C LEU A 172 5.65 0.59 1.11
N THR A 173 6.58 -0.15 1.66
CA THR A 173 7.99 -0.09 1.25
C THR A 173 8.51 -1.47 0.97
N GLY A 174 9.49 -1.56 0.10
CA GLY A 174 10.14 -2.83 -0.22
C GLY A 174 11.29 -2.67 -1.21
N GLU A 175 11.82 -3.79 -1.62
CA GLU A 175 12.80 -3.93 -2.69
C GLU A 175 12.29 -4.95 -3.71
N ARG A 176 12.70 -6.21 -3.61
CA ARG A 176 12.18 -7.30 -4.44
C ARG A 176 10.79 -7.74 -3.97
N GLU A 177 10.57 -7.76 -2.65
CA GLU A 177 9.30 -8.06 -2.00
C GLU A 177 8.85 -6.86 -1.15
N VAL A 178 7.59 -6.85 -0.74
CA VAL A 178 7.06 -5.91 0.26
C VAL A 178 7.71 -6.18 1.60
N GLN A 179 8.36 -5.19 2.20
CA GLN A 179 8.99 -5.28 3.51
C GLN A 179 8.14 -4.71 4.63
N THR A 180 7.46 -3.58 4.36
CA THR A 180 6.58 -2.98 5.36
C THR A 180 5.27 -2.52 4.73
N VAL A 181 4.21 -2.56 5.53
CA VAL A 181 2.92 -1.93 5.26
C VAL A 181 2.54 -1.08 6.44
N HIS A 182 2.26 0.19 6.21
CA HIS A 182 1.73 1.12 7.19
C HIS A 182 0.34 1.57 6.77
N ILE A 183 -0.65 1.37 7.63
CA ILE A 183 -2.06 1.69 7.39
C ILE A 183 -2.50 2.76 8.38
N GLU A 184 -3.02 3.86 7.86
CA GLU A 184 -3.66 4.92 8.64
C GLU A 184 -5.18 4.75 8.53
N GLU A 185 -5.84 4.46 9.65
CA GLU A 185 -7.28 4.21 9.70
C GLU A 185 -8.07 5.52 9.96
N ALA A 186 -9.26 5.65 9.41
CA ALA A 186 -10.07 6.87 9.49
C ALA A 186 -10.47 7.26 10.94
N ARG A 187 -10.47 6.30 11.86
CA ARG A 187 -10.77 6.54 13.29
C ARG A 187 -9.56 7.05 14.08
N GLY A 188 -8.39 7.14 13.43
CA GLY A 188 -7.14 7.59 14.03
C GLY A 188 -6.30 6.46 14.62
N ASP A 189 -6.65 5.22 14.34
CA ASP A 189 -5.81 4.06 14.60
C ASP A 189 -4.75 3.91 13.49
N ALA A 190 -3.67 3.21 13.78
CA ALA A 190 -2.65 2.90 12.79
C ALA A 190 -2.16 1.47 12.96
N THR A 191 -1.93 0.79 11.84
CA THR A 191 -1.38 -0.56 11.81
C THR A 191 -0.07 -0.54 11.02
N GLN A 192 0.99 -1.11 11.59
CA GLN A 192 2.24 -1.35 10.91
C GLN A 192 2.49 -2.85 10.86
N ILE A 193 2.83 -3.35 9.66
CA ILE A 193 3.21 -4.75 9.45
C ILE A 193 4.63 -4.74 8.90
N ARG A 194 5.51 -5.57 9.47
CA ARG A 194 6.84 -5.87 8.96
C ARG A 194 6.90 -7.32 8.55
N PHE A 195 7.42 -7.56 7.35
CA PHE A 195 7.63 -8.90 6.83
C PHE A 195 9.11 -9.26 6.90
N SER A 196 9.37 -10.50 7.28
CA SER A 196 10.72 -11.05 7.41
C SER A 196 10.78 -12.50 6.93
N HIS A 197 12.00 -13.03 6.74
CA HIS A 197 12.25 -14.41 6.31
C HIS A 197 11.44 -14.83 5.08
N GLN A 198 11.27 -13.91 4.15
CA GLN A 198 10.47 -14.13 2.94
C GLN A 198 11.18 -15.08 2.00
N VAL A 199 10.47 -16.14 1.61
CA VAL A 199 10.96 -17.19 0.71
C VAL A 199 10.02 -17.35 -0.46
N PRO A 200 10.41 -16.92 -1.66
CA PRO A 200 9.65 -17.17 -2.87
C PRO A 200 9.78 -18.64 -3.31
N SER A 201 8.71 -19.20 -3.89
CA SER A 201 8.76 -20.53 -4.51
C SER A 201 7.85 -20.61 -5.75
N ALA A 202 8.13 -21.61 -6.60
CA ALA A 202 7.41 -21.80 -7.86
C ALA A 202 6.03 -22.46 -7.68
N ALA A 203 5.86 -23.24 -6.60
CA ALA A 203 4.62 -23.98 -6.35
C ALA A 203 4.43 -24.21 -4.85
N LEU A 204 3.19 -24.48 -4.46
CA LEU A 204 2.83 -24.95 -3.12
C LEU A 204 3.23 -26.42 -2.96
N THR A 205 3.63 -26.79 -1.74
CA THR A 205 3.65 -28.19 -1.33
C THR A 205 2.21 -28.70 -1.11
N ALA A 206 2.03 -30.01 -0.94
CA ALA A 206 0.73 -30.60 -0.63
C ALA A 206 0.15 -30.03 0.69
N ASP A 207 0.98 -29.92 1.72
CA ASP A 207 0.60 -29.37 3.03
C ASP A 207 0.23 -27.90 2.96
N GLU A 208 0.98 -27.08 2.19
CA GLU A 208 0.66 -25.68 1.96
C GLU A 208 -0.66 -25.51 1.20
N SER A 209 -0.91 -26.37 0.22
CA SER A 209 -2.17 -26.35 -0.54
C SER A 209 -3.38 -26.67 0.33
N ALA A 210 -3.26 -27.58 1.29
CA ALA A 210 -4.31 -27.95 2.22
C ALA A 210 -4.75 -26.80 3.14
N ARG A 211 -3.86 -25.80 3.37
CA ARG A 211 -4.17 -24.63 4.22
C ARG A 211 -5.28 -23.75 3.65
N PHE A 212 -5.55 -23.82 2.36
CA PHE A 212 -6.57 -23.03 1.65
C PHE A 212 -7.94 -23.73 1.54
N GLN A 213 -8.11 -24.93 2.09
CA GLN A 213 -9.33 -25.74 1.98
C GLN A 213 -10.26 -25.59 3.18
#